data_2cae759a041ddf1ad02acdd30246c4a6
#
_entry.id   2cae759a041ddf1ad02acdd30246c4a6
#
_cell.length_a   1.000
_cell.length_b   1.000
_cell.length_c   1.000
_cell.angle_alpha   90.00
_cell.angle_beta   90.00
_cell.angle_gamma   90.00
#
_symmetry.space_group_name_H-M   'P 1'
#
loop_
_entity.id
_entity.type
_entity.pdbx_description
1 polymer ?
#
loop_
_entity_poly.entity_id
_entity_poly.type
_entity_poly.pdbx_seq_one_letter_code
_entity_poly.pdbx_strand_id
1 'polypeptide(L)'
;MPFPDNWPVFAPKDKIGDWLEMYVKVMELNYWSSTVCKKVRYDESSQTWEVEIERDGKPMTLRPQQLVFATGMSGKANVPSIKGQDVFKGEQQHSSQHPGPEAYAGKKVVVIGANNSAHDICAALWEAGADVTMVQRSSTHIVRSDSLMEIGLGDLYSERALASGVTTRKADLLFAS
;
A
#
# COMPACT_ATOMS: atom_id res chain seq x y z
N MET A 1 -8.80 17.99 7.87
CA MET A 1 -8.80 18.75 6.60
C MET A 1 -9.07 17.76 5.47
N PRO A 2 -10.21 17.84 4.78
CA PRO A 2 -10.57 16.92 3.70
C PRO A 2 -9.69 17.13 2.45
N PHE A 3 -9.69 16.16 1.55
CA PHE A 3 -9.16 16.36 0.21
C PHE A 3 -10.04 17.36 -0.56
N PRO A 4 -9.47 18.14 -1.50
CA PRO A 4 -10.24 19.05 -2.35
C PRO A 4 -11.29 18.32 -3.18
N ASP A 5 -12.49 18.85 -3.25
CA ASP A 5 -13.63 18.22 -3.96
C ASP A 5 -13.40 18.04 -5.48
N ASN A 6 -12.48 18.82 -6.06
CA ASN A 6 -12.13 18.73 -7.48
C ASN A 6 -11.04 17.69 -7.79
N TRP A 7 -10.64 16.91 -6.82
CA TRP A 7 -9.69 15.84 -7.08
C TRP A 7 -10.37 14.63 -7.73
N PRO A 8 -9.68 13.94 -8.64
CA PRO A 8 -10.18 12.68 -9.19
C PRO A 8 -10.28 11.62 -8.10
N VAL A 9 -11.20 10.68 -8.26
CA VAL A 9 -11.37 9.53 -7.32
C VAL A 9 -10.06 8.75 -7.17
N PHE A 10 -9.34 8.56 -8.27
CA PHE A 10 -7.99 7.97 -8.29
C PHE A 10 -6.95 9.08 -8.45
N ALA A 11 -6.58 9.70 -7.33
CA ALA A 11 -5.60 10.78 -7.35
C ALA A 11 -4.19 10.26 -7.63
N PRO A 12 -3.37 10.98 -8.43
CA PRO A 12 -1.95 10.64 -8.62
C PRO A 12 -1.17 10.61 -7.31
N LYS A 13 -0.20 9.69 -7.20
CA LYS A 13 0.61 9.50 -5.99
C LYS A 13 1.30 10.77 -5.50
N ASP A 14 1.85 11.56 -6.43
CA ASP A 14 2.59 12.78 -6.09
C ASP A 14 1.64 13.84 -5.49
N LYS A 15 0.41 13.95 -6.03
CA LYS A 15 -0.62 14.84 -5.48
C LYS A 15 -1.00 14.48 -4.03
N ILE A 16 -1.09 13.18 -3.73
CA ILE A 16 -1.32 12.70 -2.35
C ILE A 16 -0.11 12.99 -1.47
N GLY A 17 1.10 12.78 -1.98
CA GLY A 17 2.35 13.08 -1.27
C GLY A 17 2.45 14.55 -0.89
N ASP A 18 2.23 15.46 -1.84
CA ASP A 18 2.24 16.91 -1.62
C ASP A 18 1.18 17.34 -0.59
N TRP A 19 0.00 16.75 -0.65
CA TRP A 19 -1.07 17.03 0.30
C TRP A 19 -0.69 16.59 1.73
N LEU A 20 -0.09 15.39 1.89
CA LEU A 20 0.37 14.90 3.18
C LEU A 20 1.49 15.77 3.75
N GLU A 21 2.45 16.21 2.91
CA GLU A 21 3.51 17.13 3.33
C GLU A 21 2.94 18.47 3.79
N MET A 22 2.02 19.04 3.02
CA MET A 22 1.32 20.27 3.37
C MET A 22 0.53 20.08 4.68
N TYR A 23 -0.17 18.94 4.85
CA TYR A 23 -0.93 18.65 6.05
C TYR A 23 -0.05 18.67 7.30
N VAL A 24 1.10 18.01 7.26
CA VAL A 24 2.08 18.00 8.35
C VAL A 24 2.54 19.41 8.70
N LYS A 25 2.83 20.23 7.69
CA LYS A 25 3.29 21.63 7.87
C LYS A 25 2.20 22.52 8.45
N VAL A 26 1.00 22.47 7.89
CA VAL A 26 -0.13 23.34 8.32
C VAL A 26 -0.61 22.98 9.72
N MET A 27 -0.61 21.69 10.04
CA MET A 27 -1.03 21.19 11.36
C MET A 27 0.09 21.21 12.40
N GLU A 28 1.28 21.69 12.02
CA GLU A 28 2.48 21.77 12.89
C GLU A 28 2.77 20.43 13.61
N LEU A 29 2.60 19.31 12.88
CA LEU A 29 2.81 17.99 13.46
C LEU A 29 4.30 17.74 13.72
N ASN A 30 4.59 17.14 14.87
CA ASN A 30 5.94 16.71 15.21
C ASN A 30 6.30 15.43 14.43
N TYR A 31 6.71 15.61 13.19
CA TYR A 31 7.04 14.54 12.24
C TYR A 31 8.55 14.42 12.04
N TRP A 32 9.04 13.19 12.08
CA TRP A 32 10.44 12.87 11.87
C TRP A 32 10.62 11.98 10.63
N SER A 33 11.20 12.55 9.59
CA SER A 33 11.70 11.79 8.43
C SER A 33 13.04 11.10 8.77
N SER A 34 13.55 10.27 7.85
CA SER A 34 14.83 9.55 7.99
C SER A 34 14.98 8.82 9.32
N THR A 35 13.86 8.29 9.85
CA THR A 35 13.79 7.64 11.16
C THR A 35 13.25 6.22 11.00
N VAL A 36 14.03 5.24 11.40
CA VAL A 36 13.68 3.81 11.36
C VAL A 36 13.49 3.27 12.76
N CYS A 37 12.33 2.69 13.04
CA CYS A 37 12.10 1.93 14.27
C CYS A 37 12.80 0.57 14.14
N LYS A 38 13.72 0.28 15.07
CA LYS A 38 14.52 -0.98 15.08
C LYS A 38 13.88 -2.01 15.99
N LYS A 39 13.47 -1.59 17.19
CA LYS A 39 12.93 -2.49 18.20
C LYS A 39 12.00 -1.76 19.15
N VAL A 40 10.99 -2.46 19.62
CA VAL A 40 10.08 -1.97 20.65
C VAL A 40 9.92 -3.00 21.77
N ARG A 41 9.82 -2.52 23.00
CA ARG A 41 9.59 -3.35 24.19
C ARG A 41 8.73 -2.56 25.17
N TYR A 42 7.73 -3.21 25.74
CA TYR A 42 6.96 -2.64 26.84
C TYR A 42 7.64 -2.97 28.17
N ASP A 43 7.77 -2.00 29.04
CA ASP A 43 8.28 -2.15 30.40
C ASP A 43 7.12 -2.05 31.39
N GLU A 44 6.75 -3.18 31.95
CA GLU A 44 5.66 -3.30 32.92
C GLU A 44 5.93 -2.51 34.20
N SER A 45 7.19 -2.36 34.61
CA SER A 45 7.55 -1.67 35.84
C SER A 45 7.37 -0.16 35.78
N SER A 46 7.70 0.43 34.65
CA SER A 46 7.55 1.86 34.37
C SER A 46 6.26 2.20 33.62
N GLN A 47 5.53 1.19 33.13
CA GLN A 47 4.36 1.34 32.27
C GLN A 47 4.63 2.22 31.04
N THR A 48 5.81 2.07 30.43
CA THR A 48 6.24 2.82 29.25
C THR A 48 6.78 1.87 28.19
N TRP A 49 6.76 2.35 26.93
CA TRP A 49 7.43 1.69 25.84
C TRP A 49 8.89 2.13 25.77
N GLU A 50 9.79 1.22 25.54
CA GLU A 50 11.15 1.49 25.12
C GLU A 50 11.22 1.27 23.61
N VAL A 51 11.48 2.35 22.86
CA VAL A 51 11.46 2.35 21.39
C VAL A 51 12.85 2.73 20.90
N GLU A 52 13.59 1.74 20.40
CA GLU A 52 14.89 1.95 19.77
C GLU A 52 14.69 2.40 18.33
N ILE A 53 15.19 3.56 17.99
CA ILE A 53 15.13 4.14 16.65
C ILE A 53 16.51 4.51 16.15
N GLU A 54 16.63 4.62 14.82
CA GLU A 54 17.79 5.24 14.16
C GLU A 54 17.28 6.42 13.37
N ARG A 55 17.76 7.62 13.70
CA ARG A 55 17.41 8.86 13.03
C ARG A 55 18.65 9.47 12.40
N ASP A 56 18.63 9.71 11.09
CA ASP A 56 19.78 10.20 10.32
C ASP A 56 21.07 9.40 10.59
N GLY A 57 20.92 8.06 10.69
CA GLY A 57 22.02 7.14 10.99
C GLY A 57 22.49 7.13 12.46
N LYS A 58 21.84 7.87 13.36
CA LYS A 58 22.19 7.93 14.78
C LYS A 58 21.18 7.15 15.63
N PRO A 59 21.63 6.24 16.49
CA PRO A 59 20.76 5.52 17.39
C PRO A 59 20.19 6.43 18.47
N MET A 60 18.92 6.21 18.82
CA MET A 60 18.21 6.93 19.87
C MET A 60 17.17 6.02 20.52
N THR A 61 16.88 6.24 21.79
CA THR A 61 15.81 5.53 22.52
C THR A 61 14.76 6.52 22.99
N LEU A 62 13.51 6.24 22.66
CA LEU A 62 12.35 6.98 23.15
C LEU A 62 11.64 6.16 24.24
N ARG A 63 10.94 6.84 25.14
CA ARG A 63 10.17 6.22 26.23
C ARG A 63 8.75 6.78 26.31
N PRO A 64 7.90 6.55 25.31
CA PRO A 64 6.53 7.01 25.32
C PRO A 64 5.66 6.12 26.22
N GLN A 65 4.61 6.70 26.78
CA GLN A 65 3.57 5.95 27.49
C GLN A 65 2.68 5.16 26.52
N GLN A 66 2.47 5.70 25.31
CA GLN A 66 1.64 5.08 24.28
C GLN A 66 2.40 4.94 22.98
N LEU A 67 2.20 3.82 22.28
CA LEU A 67 2.78 3.54 20.98
C LEU A 67 1.68 3.08 20.02
N VAL A 68 1.58 3.72 18.87
CA VAL A 68 0.63 3.38 17.82
C VAL A 68 1.39 2.90 16.58
N PHE A 69 1.12 1.67 16.14
CA PHE A 69 1.62 1.15 14.87
C PHE A 69 0.70 1.57 13.74
N ALA A 70 1.15 2.51 12.93
CA ALA A 70 0.43 3.03 11.76
C ALA A 70 1.20 2.76 10.46
N THR A 71 1.67 1.53 10.29
CA THR A 71 2.60 1.10 9.24
C THR A 71 1.95 0.82 7.89
N GLY A 72 0.64 1.01 7.78
CA GLY A 72 -0.11 0.74 6.55
C GLY A 72 -0.25 -0.75 6.22
N MET A 73 -0.70 -1.04 5.01
CA MET A 73 -0.94 -2.41 4.53
C MET A 73 0.27 -3.04 3.83
N SER A 74 1.18 -2.23 3.27
CA SER A 74 2.33 -2.70 2.49
C SER A 74 3.60 -2.68 3.33
N GLY A 75 4.06 -3.86 3.74
CA GLY A 75 5.26 -4.04 4.53
C GLY A 75 6.48 -4.48 3.70
N LYS A 76 7.32 -5.31 4.30
CA LYS A 76 8.49 -5.89 3.62
C LYS A 76 8.05 -6.75 2.43
N ALA A 77 8.66 -6.53 1.27
CA ALA A 77 8.41 -7.29 0.06
C ALA A 77 8.64 -8.80 0.28
N ASN A 78 7.65 -9.60 -0.10
CA ASN A 78 7.77 -11.05 -0.12
C ASN A 78 8.10 -11.50 -1.54
N VAL A 79 9.39 -11.69 -1.81
CA VAL A 79 9.88 -12.11 -3.13
C VAL A 79 10.01 -13.64 -3.13
N PRO A 80 9.25 -14.34 -3.98
CA PRO A 80 9.36 -15.80 -4.06
C PRO A 80 10.71 -16.22 -4.65
N SER A 81 11.25 -17.35 -4.20
CA SER A 81 12.39 -17.99 -4.85
C SER A 81 11.90 -18.81 -6.03
N ILE A 82 12.33 -18.46 -7.23
CA ILE A 82 11.95 -19.12 -8.49
C ILE A 82 13.17 -19.81 -9.06
N LYS A 83 13.00 -21.08 -9.48
CA LYS A 83 14.09 -21.84 -10.09
C LYS A 83 14.61 -21.13 -11.35
N GLY A 84 15.93 -20.89 -11.40
CA GLY A 84 16.59 -20.19 -12.50
C GLY A 84 16.66 -18.67 -12.35
N GLN A 85 16.14 -18.13 -11.25
CA GLN A 85 16.21 -16.69 -10.95
C GLN A 85 17.66 -16.18 -10.86
N ASP A 86 18.55 -17.00 -10.32
CA ASP A 86 19.98 -16.73 -10.14
C ASP A 86 20.78 -16.70 -11.44
N VAL A 87 20.31 -17.38 -12.48
CA VAL A 87 20.98 -17.44 -13.79
C VAL A 87 20.33 -16.53 -14.85
N PHE A 88 19.20 -15.94 -14.55
CA PHE A 88 18.54 -14.98 -15.43
C PHE A 88 19.40 -13.73 -15.59
N LYS A 89 19.64 -13.31 -16.85
CA LYS A 89 20.53 -12.18 -17.17
C LYS A 89 19.82 -10.84 -17.29
N GLY A 90 18.49 -10.84 -17.26
CA GLY A 90 17.69 -9.63 -17.33
C GLY A 90 17.56 -8.96 -15.94
N GLU A 91 17.01 -7.78 -15.94
CA GLU A 91 16.65 -7.05 -14.71
C GLU A 91 15.53 -7.78 -13.96
N GLN A 92 15.64 -7.83 -12.65
CA GLN A 92 14.65 -8.45 -11.77
C GLN A 92 14.38 -7.52 -10.60
N GLN A 93 13.11 -7.26 -10.31
CA GLN A 93 12.71 -6.39 -9.20
C GLN A 93 11.35 -6.76 -8.63
N HIS A 94 11.09 -6.35 -7.42
CA HIS A 94 9.76 -6.41 -6.84
C HIS A 94 8.92 -5.19 -7.28
N SER A 95 7.59 -5.35 -7.37
CA SER A 95 6.66 -4.28 -7.79
C SER A 95 6.81 -2.98 -6.99
N SER A 96 7.21 -3.04 -5.71
CA SER A 96 7.48 -1.86 -4.89
C SER A 96 8.68 -1.02 -5.35
N GLN A 97 9.51 -1.55 -6.25
CA GLN A 97 10.67 -0.87 -6.81
C GLN A 97 10.44 -0.44 -8.27
N HIS A 98 9.23 -0.65 -8.80
CA HIS A 98 8.89 -0.29 -10.16
C HIS A 98 8.97 1.23 -10.36
N PRO A 99 9.87 1.73 -11.23
CA PRO A 99 10.12 3.16 -11.37
C PRO A 99 9.07 3.89 -12.23
N GLY A 100 8.25 3.15 -12.95
CA GLY A 100 7.33 3.61 -13.97
C GLY A 100 7.51 2.85 -15.28
N PRO A 101 6.57 2.93 -16.22
CA PRO A 101 6.60 2.13 -17.43
C PRO A 101 7.57 2.63 -18.50
N GLU A 102 7.98 3.90 -18.46
CA GLU A 102 8.76 4.57 -19.50
C GLU A 102 10.14 3.91 -19.72
N ALA A 103 10.74 3.41 -18.64
CA ALA A 103 12.03 2.73 -18.68
C ALA A 103 11.99 1.40 -19.45
N TYR A 104 10.80 0.88 -19.77
CA TYR A 104 10.59 -0.43 -20.37
C TYR A 104 10.02 -0.37 -21.79
N ALA A 105 9.85 0.81 -22.38
CA ALA A 105 9.38 0.98 -23.75
C ALA A 105 10.22 0.15 -24.73
N GLY A 106 9.57 -0.69 -25.56
CA GLY A 106 10.19 -1.59 -26.52
C GLY A 106 10.89 -2.82 -25.91
N LYS A 107 10.88 -3.00 -24.60
CA LYS A 107 11.45 -4.18 -23.93
C LYS A 107 10.43 -5.29 -23.78
N LYS A 108 10.92 -6.53 -23.67
CA LYS A 108 10.13 -7.69 -23.24
C LYS A 108 10.10 -7.75 -21.73
N VAL A 109 8.91 -7.71 -21.15
CA VAL A 109 8.71 -7.69 -19.69
C VAL A 109 7.77 -8.81 -19.27
N VAL A 110 8.18 -9.58 -18.27
CA VAL A 110 7.33 -10.60 -17.64
C VAL A 110 6.94 -10.12 -16.25
N VAL A 111 5.64 -10.00 -16.00
CA VAL A 111 5.08 -9.64 -14.69
C VAL A 111 4.53 -10.90 -14.03
N ILE A 112 5.14 -11.30 -12.92
CA ILE A 112 4.73 -12.48 -12.16
C ILE A 112 3.84 -12.05 -11.01
N GLY A 113 2.57 -12.32 -11.10
CA GLY A 113 1.56 -11.95 -10.10
C GLY A 113 0.18 -11.81 -10.70
N ALA A 114 -0.82 -11.73 -9.84
CA ALA A 114 -2.22 -11.71 -10.22
C ALA A 114 -3.07 -10.75 -9.36
N ASN A 115 -2.44 -9.87 -8.58
CA ASN A 115 -3.15 -8.91 -7.74
C ASN A 115 -3.07 -7.49 -8.34
N ASN A 116 -3.64 -6.50 -7.67
CA ASN A 116 -3.78 -5.12 -8.13
C ASN A 116 -2.51 -4.57 -8.77
N SER A 117 -1.37 -4.65 -8.07
CA SER A 117 -0.09 -4.16 -8.62
C SER A 117 0.30 -4.81 -9.95
N ALA A 118 0.05 -6.11 -10.12
CA ALA A 118 0.39 -6.79 -11.37
C ALA A 118 -0.48 -6.32 -12.54
N HIS A 119 -1.77 -6.13 -12.31
CA HIS A 119 -2.70 -5.61 -13.33
C HIS A 119 -2.35 -4.17 -13.72
N ASP A 120 -2.14 -3.28 -12.74
CA ASP A 120 -1.79 -1.88 -12.99
C ASP A 120 -0.46 -1.75 -13.74
N ILE A 121 0.57 -2.51 -13.32
CA ILE A 121 1.88 -2.51 -13.96
C ILE A 121 1.78 -3.06 -15.40
N CYS A 122 1.04 -4.14 -15.64
CA CYS A 122 0.87 -4.69 -16.98
C CYS A 122 0.19 -3.68 -17.92
N ALA A 123 -0.86 -3.03 -17.48
CA ALA A 123 -1.58 -2.02 -18.27
C ALA A 123 -0.64 -0.85 -18.61
N ALA A 124 0.02 -0.28 -17.61
CA ALA A 124 0.94 0.84 -17.81
C ALA A 124 2.12 0.50 -18.73
N LEU A 125 2.73 -0.69 -18.57
CA LEU A 125 3.82 -1.16 -19.44
C LEU A 125 3.35 -1.32 -20.89
N TRP A 126 2.15 -1.88 -21.10
CA TRP A 126 1.59 -2.06 -22.44
C TRP A 126 1.30 -0.70 -23.11
N GLU A 127 0.72 0.24 -22.38
CA GLU A 127 0.47 1.60 -22.87
C GLU A 127 1.76 2.34 -23.25
N ALA A 128 2.86 2.08 -22.51
CA ALA A 128 4.19 2.62 -22.83
C ALA A 128 4.92 1.89 -23.96
N GLY A 129 4.31 0.87 -24.57
CA GLY A 129 4.88 0.15 -25.72
C GLY A 129 5.85 -0.97 -25.37
N ALA A 130 5.78 -1.52 -24.17
CA ALA A 130 6.51 -2.74 -23.83
C ALA A 130 5.79 -3.99 -24.35
N ASP A 131 6.55 -5.06 -24.68
CA ASP A 131 6.02 -6.39 -24.96
C ASP A 131 5.82 -7.14 -23.64
N VAL A 132 4.56 -7.15 -23.14
CA VAL A 132 4.24 -7.57 -21.77
C VAL A 132 3.64 -8.98 -21.75
N THR A 133 4.20 -9.84 -20.91
CA THR A 133 3.62 -11.14 -20.57
C THR A 133 3.28 -11.16 -19.07
N MET A 134 2.02 -11.44 -18.73
CA MET A 134 1.58 -11.63 -17.35
C MET A 134 1.49 -13.12 -17.00
N VAL A 135 2.15 -13.53 -15.92
CA VAL A 135 2.12 -14.92 -15.42
C VAL A 135 1.32 -14.97 -14.13
N GLN A 136 0.20 -15.67 -14.17
CA GLN A 136 -0.71 -15.85 -13.04
C GLN A 136 -0.69 -17.31 -12.57
N ARG A 137 -0.61 -17.54 -11.26
CA ARG A 137 -0.75 -18.86 -10.65
C ARG A 137 -2.21 -19.33 -10.64
N SER A 138 -3.12 -18.40 -10.47
CA SER A 138 -4.57 -18.61 -10.44
C SER A 138 -5.27 -17.36 -10.96
N SER A 139 -6.53 -17.50 -11.37
CA SER A 139 -7.35 -16.36 -11.80
C SER A 139 -7.54 -15.36 -10.65
N THR A 140 -7.65 -14.09 -11.01
CA THR A 140 -7.97 -12.99 -10.09
C THR A 140 -9.45 -12.68 -10.16
N HIS A 141 -10.07 -12.49 -9.02
CA HIS A 141 -11.43 -11.95 -8.95
C HIS A 141 -11.41 -10.48 -9.34
N ILE A 142 -12.10 -10.16 -10.44
CA ILE A 142 -12.17 -8.79 -10.96
C ILE A 142 -13.60 -8.30 -10.81
N VAL A 143 -13.78 -7.18 -10.11
CA VAL A 143 -15.08 -6.55 -9.85
C VAL A 143 -15.11 -5.19 -10.55
N ARG A 144 -16.26 -4.86 -11.16
CA ARG A 144 -16.46 -3.52 -11.71
C ARG A 144 -16.47 -2.49 -10.60
N SER A 145 -15.78 -1.36 -10.81
CA SER A 145 -15.72 -0.27 -9.83
C SER A 145 -17.10 0.24 -9.45
N ASP A 146 -18.03 0.34 -10.41
CA ASP A 146 -19.41 0.78 -10.16
C ASP A 146 -20.11 -0.14 -9.16
N SER A 147 -20.00 -1.47 -9.36
CA SER A 147 -20.58 -2.45 -8.45
C SER A 147 -19.94 -2.41 -7.06
N LEU A 148 -18.62 -2.21 -6.99
CA LEU A 148 -17.90 -2.04 -5.72
C LEU A 148 -18.38 -0.80 -4.97
N MET A 149 -18.54 0.32 -5.65
CA MET A 149 -18.98 1.57 -5.04
C MET A 149 -20.44 1.52 -4.61
N GLU A 150 -21.33 0.95 -5.44
CA GLU A 150 -22.76 0.90 -5.16
C GLU A 150 -23.10 -0.17 -4.11
N ILE A 151 -22.71 -1.42 -4.33
CA ILE A 151 -23.10 -2.55 -3.48
C ILE A 151 -22.19 -2.62 -2.24
N GLY A 152 -20.89 -2.52 -2.41
CA GLY A 152 -19.94 -2.59 -1.31
C GLY A 152 -20.07 -1.37 -0.39
N LEU A 153 -19.60 -0.23 -0.85
CA LEU A 153 -19.51 0.97 -0.02
C LEU A 153 -20.86 1.65 0.20
N GLY A 154 -21.72 1.67 -0.82
CA GLY A 154 -23.04 2.32 -0.74
C GLY A 154 -24.06 1.56 0.08
N ASP A 155 -24.10 0.24 -0.04
CA ASP A 155 -25.09 -0.59 0.65
C ASP A 155 -24.53 -1.29 1.90
N LEU A 156 -23.52 -2.15 1.75
CA LEU A 156 -23.07 -3.03 2.84
C LEU A 156 -22.31 -2.31 3.96
N TYR A 157 -21.49 -1.31 3.61
CA TYR A 157 -20.67 -0.55 4.57
C TYR A 157 -21.21 0.86 4.80
N SER A 158 -22.54 0.99 4.90
CA SER A 158 -23.22 2.26 5.10
C SER A 158 -23.80 2.39 6.52
N GLU A 159 -24.06 3.62 6.95
CA GLU A 159 -24.78 3.90 8.21
C GLU A 159 -26.17 3.26 8.18
N ARG A 160 -26.84 3.24 7.04
CA ARG A 160 -28.13 2.59 6.84
C ARG A 160 -28.06 1.08 7.11
N ALA A 161 -27.02 0.40 6.60
CA ALA A 161 -26.81 -1.02 6.84
C ALA A 161 -26.55 -1.29 8.33
N LEU A 162 -25.71 -0.48 8.96
CA LEU A 162 -25.42 -0.60 10.39
C LEU A 162 -26.69 -0.39 11.24
N ALA A 163 -27.50 0.60 10.93
CA ALA A 163 -28.78 0.86 11.60
C ALA A 163 -29.78 -0.30 11.42
N SER A 164 -29.70 -1.03 10.31
CA SER A 164 -30.51 -2.25 10.05
C SER A 164 -29.94 -3.53 10.68
N GLY A 165 -28.85 -3.46 11.46
CA GLY A 165 -28.21 -4.58 12.13
C GLY A 165 -27.20 -5.34 11.27
N VAL A 166 -26.77 -4.77 10.14
CA VAL A 166 -25.65 -5.29 9.35
C VAL A 166 -24.36 -4.74 9.95
N THR A 167 -23.73 -5.54 10.81
CA THR A 167 -22.41 -5.20 11.35
C THR A 167 -21.33 -5.33 10.27
N THR A 168 -20.17 -4.70 10.47
CA THR A 168 -19.01 -4.83 9.56
C THR A 168 -18.66 -6.28 9.27
N ARG A 169 -18.63 -7.14 10.31
CA ARG A 169 -18.38 -8.58 10.15
C ARG A 169 -19.41 -9.27 9.25
N LYS A 170 -20.68 -8.89 9.35
CA LYS A 170 -21.74 -9.44 8.50
C LYS A 170 -21.61 -8.93 7.07
N ALA A 171 -21.28 -7.66 6.91
CA ALA A 171 -20.99 -7.05 5.61
C ALA A 171 -19.81 -7.75 4.92
N ASP A 172 -18.71 -8.02 5.64
CA ASP A 172 -17.54 -8.76 5.12
C ASP A 172 -17.92 -10.14 4.57
N LEU A 173 -18.78 -10.87 5.30
CA LEU A 173 -19.26 -12.19 4.86
C LEU A 173 -20.15 -12.11 3.62
N LEU A 174 -21.03 -11.11 3.55
CA LEU A 174 -21.92 -10.90 2.39
C LEU A 174 -21.14 -10.42 1.16
N PHE A 175 -20.09 -9.61 1.36
CA PHE A 175 -19.26 -9.12 0.27
C PHE A 175 -18.35 -10.21 -0.32
N ALA A 176 -17.96 -11.19 0.49
CA ALA A 176 -17.09 -12.31 0.08
C ALA A 176 -17.87 -13.49 -0.54
N SER A 177 -19.21 -13.49 -0.48
CA SER A 177 -20.08 -14.54 -1.03
C SER A 177 -20.52 -14.27 -2.46
#